data_f60ae438acb400a08df30e865783d357
#
_entry.id   f60ae438acb400a08df30e865783d357
#
_cell.length_a   1.000
_cell.length_b   1.000
_cell.length_c   1.000
_cell.angle_alpha   90.00
_cell.angle_beta   90.00
_cell.angle_gamma   90.00
#
_symmetry.space_group_name_H-M   'P 1'
#
loop_
_entity.id
_entity.type
_entity.pdbx_description
1 polymer ?
#
loop_
_entity_poly.entity_id
_entity_poly.type
_entity_poly.pdbx_seq_one_letter_code
_entity_poly.pdbx_strand_id
1 'polypeptide(L)'
;MQPTFYFHDYETFGTHPGRDRPAQFAGIRTDAELNPIGTPLMIYCQMPVDYLPDPEACLITGITPQQSNQHGCCEAEFVALIHAEFSQPETCILGYNNIRFDDEFTRYSLYRNYYDPYAYSWQHGNSRWDLLDVVRACYALRPEGINWVFDDEGKPSFRLELLTKAN
;
A
#
# COMPACT_ATOMS: atom_id res chain seq x y z
N MET A 1 22.22 -5.68 -9.84
CA MET A 1 21.69 -5.03 -8.61
C MET A 1 21.02 -6.12 -7.79
N GLN A 2 21.08 -6.11 -6.47
CA GLN A 2 20.37 -7.12 -5.69
C GLN A 2 18.88 -6.74 -5.61
N PRO A 3 17.96 -7.71 -5.67
CA PRO A 3 16.53 -7.43 -5.54
C PRO A 3 16.20 -6.82 -4.18
N THR A 4 15.23 -5.92 -4.16
CA THR A 4 14.73 -5.26 -2.96
C THR A 4 13.24 -5.46 -2.81
N PHE A 5 12.75 -5.39 -1.57
CA PHE A 5 11.33 -5.34 -1.28
C PHE A 5 10.93 -3.90 -0.95
N TYR A 6 9.75 -3.48 -1.42
CA TYR A 6 9.16 -2.20 -1.06
C TYR A 6 7.78 -2.43 -0.45
N PHE A 7 7.71 -2.38 0.86
CA PHE A 7 6.46 -2.51 1.61
C PHE A 7 5.74 -1.18 1.62
N HIS A 8 4.44 -1.18 1.35
CA HIS A 8 3.66 0.05 1.33
C HIS A 8 2.22 -0.17 1.77
N ASP A 9 1.59 0.93 2.14
CA ASP A 9 0.19 1.04 2.50
C ASP A 9 -0.35 2.44 2.20
N TYR A 10 -1.65 2.54 1.92
CA TYR A 10 -2.35 3.78 1.68
C TYR A 10 -3.44 4.02 2.70
N GLU A 11 -3.56 5.26 3.14
CA GLU A 11 -4.79 5.78 3.69
C GLU A 11 -5.51 6.61 2.63
N THR A 12 -6.82 6.48 2.54
CA THR A 12 -7.60 7.09 1.45
C THR A 12 -8.81 7.85 1.97
N PHE A 13 -9.30 8.80 1.20
CA PHE A 13 -10.50 9.58 1.49
C PHE A 13 -11.80 8.91 1.03
N GLY A 14 -11.76 7.64 0.66
CA GLY A 14 -12.88 6.82 0.25
C GLY A 14 -12.42 5.48 -0.29
N THR A 15 -13.34 4.66 -0.77
CA THR A 15 -13.06 3.26 -1.16
C THR A 15 -13.08 3.01 -2.66
N HIS A 16 -13.35 4.03 -3.48
CA HIS A 16 -13.46 3.91 -4.94
C HIS A 16 -12.26 4.54 -5.65
N PRO A 17 -11.23 3.81 -6.07
CA PRO A 17 -9.98 4.35 -6.62
C PRO A 17 -10.15 5.30 -7.81
N GLY A 18 -11.15 5.06 -8.66
CA GLY A 18 -11.44 5.90 -9.82
C GLY A 18 -12.02 7.28 -9.48
N ARG A 19 -12.67 7.40 -8.32
CA ARG A 19 -13.33 8.62 -7.85
C ARG A 19 -12.60 9.26 -6.68
N ASP A 20 -12.24 8.43 -5.71
CA ASP A 20 -11.70 8.89 -4.45
C ASP A 20 -10.19 9.17 -4.56
N ARG A 21 -9.64 9.82 -3.55
CA ARG A 21 -8.27 10.32 -3.55
C ARG A 21 -7.46 9.68 -2.43
N PRO A 22 -6.15 9.47 -2.62
CA PRO A 22 -5.27 9.10 -1.53
C PRO A 22 -5.20 10.23 -0.50
N ALA A 23 -5.09 9.87 0.77
CA ALA A 23 -4.88 10.79 1.89
C ALA A 23 -3.44 10.75 2.38
N GLN A 24 -2.88 9.54 2.52
CA GLN A 24 -1.52 9.29 2.96
C GLN A 24 -0.94 8.08 2.24
N PHE A 25 0.37 8.08 2.08
CA PHE A 25 1.16 6.91 1.68
C PHE A 25 2.27 6.70 2.69
N ALA A 26 2.48 5.45 3.06
CA ALA A 26 3.65 5.03 3.83
C ALA A 26 4.36 3.90 3.08
N GLY A 27 5.70 3.95 3.02
CA GLY A 27 6.48 2.90 2.39
C GLY A 27 7.88 2.79 2.95
N ILE A 28 8.42 1.57 2.90
CA ILE A 28 9.78 1.26 3.34
C ILE A 28 10.42 0.25 2.41
N ARG A 29 11.67 0.51 2.04
CA ARG A 29 12.50 -0.41 1.25
C ARG A 29 13.34 -1.29 2.18
N THR A 30 13.48 -2.56 1.81
CA THR A 30 14.36 -3.51 2.51
C THR A 30 15.22 -4.27 1.50
N ASP A 31 16.30 -4.86 2.00
CA ASP A 31 17.05 -5.91 1.32
C ASP A 31 16.32 -7.27 1.36
N ALA A 32 16.96 -8.32 0.85
CA ALA A 32 16.42 -9.67 0.84
C ALA A 32 16.31 -10.30 2.23
N GLU A 33 17.09 -9.80 3.18
CA GLU A 33 17.08 -10.21 4.60
C GLU A 33 16.11 -9.38 5.45
N LEU A 34 15.30 -8.53 4.80
CA LEU A 34 14.31 -7.63 5.41
C LEU A 34 14.93 -6.51 6.28
N ASN A 35 16.21 -6.17 6.10
CA ASN A 35 16.79 -5.01 6.76
C ASN A 35 16.38 -3.74 6.01
N PRO A 36 15.93 -2.68 6.72
CA PRO A 36 15.58 -1.41 6.09
C PRO A 36 16.73 -0.78 5.31
N ILE A 37 16.43 -0.28 4.11
CA ILE A 37 17.36 0.48 3.27
C ILE A 37 16.84 1.91 3.13
N GLY A 38 17.67 2.88 3.48
CA GLY A 38 17.32 4.29 3.38
C GLY A 38 16.32 4.74 4.43
N THR A 39 15.59 5.82 4.12
CA THR A 39 14.60 6.42 5.02
C THR A 39 13.20 6.03 4.56
N PRO A 40 12.33 5.59 5.47
CA PRO A 40 10.93 5.36 5.13
C PRO A 40 10.28 6.61 4.55
N LEU A 41 9.47 6.42 3.51
CA LEU A 41 8.65 7.49 2.93
C LEU A 41 7.30 7.50 3.65
N MET A 42 6.93 8.66 4.21
CA MET A 42 5.59 8.89 4.74
C MET A 42 5.15 10.29 4.31
N ILE A 43 4.13 10.36 3.47
CA ILE A 43 3.68 11.60 2.85
C ILE A 43 2.15 11.69 2.85
N TYR A 44 1.63 12.90 3.02
CA TYR A 44 0.21 13.22 2.85
C TYR A 44 -0.04 13.79 1.46
N CYS A 45 -1.21 13.45 0.90
CA CYS A 45 -1.69 14.02 -0.36
C CYS A 45 -2.70 15.12 -0.06
N GLN A 46 -2.48 16.32 -0.56
CA GLN A 46 -3.46 17.41 -0.45
C GLN A 46 -4.76 17.03 -1.17
N MET A 47 -5.85 17.32 -0.53
CA MET A 47 -7.17 17.10 -1.11
C MET A 47 -7.45 18.18 -2.17
N PRO A 48 -7.85 17.80 -3.40
CA PRO A 48 -8.21 18.77 -4.42
C PRO A 48 -9.50 19.54 -4.05
N VAL A 49 -9.60 20.77 -4.52
CA VAL A 49 -10.70 21.70 -4.16
C VAL A 49 -12.08 21.29 -4.68
N ASP A 50 -12.12 20.42 -5.67
CA ASP A 50 -13.33 19.90 -6.33
C ASP A 50 -13.74 18.51 -5.86
N TYR A 51 -13.13 18.01 -4.77
CA TYR A 51 -13.40 16.69 -4.22
C TYR A 51 -13.92 16.79 -2.78
N LEU A 52 -14.96 16.02 -2.47
CA LEU A 52 -15.51 15.87 -1.13
C LEU A 52 -15.16 14.47 -0.60
N PRO A 53 -14.39 14.36 0.50
CA PRO A 53 -14.02 13.07 1.08
C PRO A 53 -15.21 12.37 1.73
N ASP A 54 -15.12 11.06 1.80
CA ASP A 54 -16.07 10.26 2.58
C ASP A 54 -15.82 10.50 4.08
N PRO A 55 -16.82 10.99 4.84
CA PRO A 55 -16.66 11.21 6.28
C PRO A 55 -16.31 9.92 7.05
N GLU A 56 -16.83 8.77 6.63
CA GLU A 56 -16.53 7.49 7.26
C GLU A 56 -15.05 7.11 7.06
N ALA A 57 -14.50 7.33 5.87
CA ALA A 57 -13.07 7.13 5.60
C ALA A 57 -12.21 8.03 6.49
N CYS A 58 -12.57 9.30 6.66
CA CYS A 58 -11.86 10.21 7.56
C CYS A 58 -11.90 9.75 9.04
N LEU A 59 -13.01 9.15 9.48
CA LEU A 59 -13.14 8.62 10.84
C LEU A 59 -12.30 7.35 11.03
N ILE A 60 -12.24 6.48 10.04
CA ILE A 60 -11.47 5.23 10.08
C ILE A 60 -9.97 5.52 10.06
N THR A 61 -9.51 6.35 9.14
CA THR A 61 -8.08 6.67 8.96
C THR A 61 -7.57 7.65 10.02
N GLY A 62 -8.46 8.45 10.63
CA GLY A 62 -8.10 9.54 11.51
C GLY A 62 -7.51 10.75 10.79
N ILE A 63 -7.47 10.75 9.44
CA ILE A 63 -6.91 11.82 8.63
C ILE A 63 -8.01 12.77 8.19
N THR A 64 -7.92 14.02 8.64
CA THR A 64 -8.85 15.06 8.20
C THR A 64 -8.36 15.77 6.94
N PRO A 65 -9.28 16.33 6.12
CA PRO A 65 -8.90 17.19 4.98
C PRO A 65 -7.97 18.35 5.37
N GLN A 66 -8.16 18.91 6.56
CA GLN A 66 -7.33 20.01 7.08
C GLN A 66 -5.89 19.56 7.33
N GLN A 67 -5.69 18.40 7.96
CA GLN A 67 -4.35 17.82 8.19
C GLN A 67 -3.67 17.53 6.86
N SER A 68 -4.39 16.92 5.93
CA SER A 68 -3.89 16.60 4.60
C SER A 68 -3.46 17.85 3.83
N ASN A 69 -4.27 18.91 3.86
CA ASN A 69 -3.94 20.17 3.20
C ASN A 69 -2.82 20.94 3.90
N GLN A 70 -2.66 20.80 5.21
CA GLN A 70 -1.60 21.47 5.98
C GLN A 70 -0.23 20.80 5.82
N HIS A 71 -0.19 19.48 5.75
CA HIS A 71 1.04 18.69 5.80
C HIS A 71 1.38 17.98 4.49
N GLY A 72 0.44 17.94 3.55
CA GLY A 72 0.59 17.23 2.29
C GLY A 72 1.15 18.07 1.16
N CYS A 73 1.59 17.38 0.12
CA CYS A 73 1.93 17.95 -1.19
C CYS A 73 0.79 17.70 -2.20
N CYS A 74 0.82 18.39 -3.32
CA CYS A 74 -0.17 18.16 -4.39
C CYS A 74 -0.08 16.73 -4.94
N GLU A 75 -1.18 16.23 -5.54
CA GLU A 75 -1.22 14.84 -6.04
C GLU A 75 -0.10 14.55 -7.04
N ALA A 76 0.30 15.52 -7.87
CA ALA A 76 1.37 15.33 -8.84
C ALA A 76 2.73 15.07 -8.16
N GLU A 77 3.05 15.81 -7.12
CA GLU A 77 4.28 15.60 -6.33
C GLU A 77 4.21 14.31 -5.52
N PHE A 78 3.07 14.05 -4.88
CA PHE A 78 2.80 12.81 -4.15
C PHE A 78 3.04 11.58 -5.03
N VAL A 79 2.46 11.55 -6.22
CA VAL A 79 2.61 10.46 -7.18
C VAL A 79 4.03 10.36 -7.72
N ALA A 80 4.70 11.48 -7.96
CA ALA A 80 6.09 11.48 -8.44
C ALA A 80 7.05 10.82 -7.41
N LEU A 81 6.86 11.08 -6.13
CA LEU A 81 7.65 10.46 -5.05
C LEU A 81 7.42 8.95 -4.99
N ILE A 82 6.16 8.50 -5.05
CA ILE A 82 5.82 7.07 -5.04
C ILE A 82 6.35 6.38 -6.30
N HIS A 83 6.16 7.00 -7.46
CA HIS A 83 6.66 6.46 -8.73
C HIS A 83 8.19 6.31 -8.73
N ALA A 84 8.92 7.26 -8.14
CA ALA A 84 10.37 7.19 -8.01
C ALA A 84 10.82 5.97 -7.19
N GLU A 85 10.09 5.65 -6.12
CA GLU A 85 10.36 4.46 -5.32
C GLU A 85 9.98 3.16 -6.06
N PHE A 86 8.78 3.10 -6.61
CA PHE A 86 8.28 1.89 -7.28
C PHE A 86 9.04 1.55 -8.56
N SER A 87 9.60 2.55 -9.26
CA SER A 87 10.31 2.35 -10.52
C SER A 87 11.80 2.01 -10.38
N GLN A 88 12.32 1.88 -9.15
CA GLN A 88 13.68 1.41 -8.95
C GLN A 88 13.80 -0.04 -9.47
N PRO A 89 14.87 -0.38 -10.22
CA PRO A 89 15.04 -1.72 -10.79
C PRO A 89 15.09 -2.82 -9.73
N GLU A 90 14.66 -4.03 -10.08
CA GLU A 90 14.68 -5.23 -9.24
C GLU A 90 13.88 -5.06 -7.93
N THR A 91 12.80 -4.25 -7.97
CA THR A 91 11.93 -4.03 -6.82
C THR A 91 10.73 -4.97 -6.84
N CYS A 92 10.54 -5.72 -5.77
CA CYS A 92 9.28 -6.39 -5.46
C CYS A 92 8.42 -5.48 -4.60
N ILE A 93 7.34 -4.96 -5.17
CA ILE A 93 6.40 -4.07 -4.49
C ILE A 93 5.34 -4.92 -3.81
N LEU A 94 5.08 -4.67 -2.52
CA LEU A 94 4.18 -5.50 -1.76
C LEU A 94 3.51 -4.75 -0.60
N GLY A 95 2.33 -5.24 -0.24
CA GLY A 95 1.54 -4.77 0.89
C GLY A 95 0.60 -5.88 1.36
N TYR A 96 -0.36 -5.57 2.18
CA TYR A 96 -1.34 -6.53 2.68
C TYR A 96 -2.72 -6.21 2.13
N ASN A 97 -3.28 -7.07 1.28
CA ASN A 97 -4.49 -6.84 0.47
C ASN A 97 -4.33 -5.72 -0.57
N ASN A 98 -3.08 -5.38 -0.90
CA ASN A 98 -2.73 -4.25 -1.74
C ASN A 98 -3.20 -4.39 -3.19
N ILE A 99 -3.17 -5.58 -3.79
CA ILE A 99 -3.57 -5.78 -5.20
C ILE A 99 -5.02 -5.38 -5.45
N ARG A 100 -5.88 -5.54 -4.45
CA ARG A 100 -7.32 -5.24 -4.56
C ARG A 100 -7.69 -3.82 -4.14
N PHE A 101 -6.77 -3.09 -3.51
CA PHE A 101 -7.04 -1.77 -2.97
C PHE A 101 -5.93 -0.76 -3.31
N ASP A 102 -4.77 -0.85 -2.68
CA ASP A 102 -3.66 0.12 -2.81
C ASP A 102 -3.14 0.24 -4.23
N ASP A 103 -2.98 -0.89 -4.93
CA ASP A 103 -2.54 -0.92 -6.33
C ASP A 103 -3.52 -0.19 -7.25
N GLU A 104 -4.82 -0.28 -6.98
CA GLU A 104 -5.81 0.44 -7.77
C GLU A 104 -5.74 1.95 -7.50
N PHE A 105 -5.55 2.39 -6.26
CA PHE A 105 -5.29 3.81 -5.96
C PHE A 105 -4.00 4.29 -6.62
N THR A 106 -2.93 3.49 -6.58
CA THR A 106 -1.67 3.76 -7.29
C THR A 106 -1.91 3.96 -8.79
N ARG A 107 -2.61 3.01 -9.44
CA ARG A 107 -2.87 3.04 -10.88
C ARG A 107 -3.69 4.25 -11.30
N TYR A 108 -4.79 4.54 -10.61
CA TYR A 108 -5.61 5.69 -10.92
C TYR A 108 -4.87 7.01 -10.66
N SER A 109 -4.05 7.08 -9.63
CA SER A 109 -3.23 8.26 -9.34
C SER A 109 -2.14 8.46 -10.40
N LEU A 110 -1.44 7.40 -10.81
CA LEU A 110 -0.48 7.43 -11.92
C LEU A 110 -1.15 7.90 -13.21
N TYR A 111 -2.28 7.31 -13.58
CA TYR A 111 -3.02 7.67 -14.80
C TYR A 111 -3.45 9.14 -14.81
N ARG A 112 -3.99 9.66 -13.70
CA ARG A 112 -4.37 11.08 -13.58
C ARG A 112 -3.20 12.04 -13.72
N ASN A 113 -1.99 11.57 -13.39
CA ASN A 113 -0.75 12.35 -13.43
C ASN A 113 0.14 12.01 -14.64
N TYR A 114 -0.42 11.39 -15.68
CA TYR A 114 0.22 11.09 -16.97
C TYR A 114 1.39 10.11 -16.90
N TYR A 115 1.46 9.27 -15.87
CA TYR A 115 2.35 8.11 -15.82
C TYR A 115 1.65 6.86 -16.38
N ASP A 116 2.44 5.90 -16.87
CA ASP A 116 1.91 4.56 -17.18
C ASP A 116 1.48 3.88 -15.90
N PRO A 117 0.19 3.48 -15.77
CA PRO A 117 -0.35 2.93 -14.53
C PRO A 117 0.10 1.50 -14.22
N TYR A 118 0.84 0.84 -15.11
CA TYR A 118 1.23 -0.56 -14.97
C TYR A 118 2.74 -0.79 -15.00
N ALA A 119 3.50 0.09 -15.65
CA ALA A 119 4.92 -0.08 -15.92
C ALA A 119 5.75 -0.39 -14.66
N TYR A 120 5.46 0.29 -13.55
CA TYR A 120 6.16 0.12 -12.28
C TYR A 120 6.16 -1.33 -11.77
N SER A 121 5.15 -2.12 -12.11
CA SER A 121 4.94 -3.47 -11.57
C SER A 121 5.61 -4.60 -12.37
N TRP A 122 6.27 -4.29 -13.50
CA TRP A 122 6.91 -5.29 -14.35
C TRP A 122 8.17 -4.82 -15.10
N GLN A 123 8.34 -3.49 -15.33
CA GLN A 123 9.55 -2.98 -16.00
C GLN A 123 10.78 -3.16 -15.11
N HIS A 124 11.94 -3.24 -15.73
CA HIS A 124 13.25 -3.30 -15.06
C HIS A 124 13.43 -4.45 -14.05
N GLY A 125 12.77 -5.58 -14.28
CA GLY A 125 12.83 -6.73 -13.36
C GLY A 125 11.91 -6.61 -12.14
N ASN A 126 11.05 -5.61 -12.10
CA ASN A 126 10.11 -5.38 -11.00
C ASN A 126 9.01 -6.44 -10.96
N SER A 127 8.46 -6.64 -9.79
CA SER A 127 7.32 -7.52 -9.53
C SER A 127 6.44 -6.93 -8.43
N ARG A 128 5.27 -7.54 -8.21
CA ARG A 128 4.39 -7.17 -7.10
C ARG A 128 3.74 -8.40 -6.48
N TRP A 129 3.60 -8.38 -5.17
CA TRP A 129 2.94 -9.44 -4.42
C TRP A 129 1.90 -8.85 -3.47
N ASP A 130 0.90 -9.67 -3.15
CA ASP A 130 -0.05 -9.41 -2.06
C ASP A 130 0.24 -10.38 -0.92
N LEU A 131 0.68 -9.86 0.21
CA LEU A 131 1.01 -10.70 1.37
C LEU A 131 -0.22 -11.43 1.93
N LEU A 132 -1.43 -10.91 1.75
CA LEU A 132 -2.64 -11.63 2.12
C LEU A 132 -2.78 -12.94 1.32
N ASP A 133 -2.50 -12.91 0.02
CA ASP A 133 -2.56 -14.11 -0.81
C ASP A 133 -1.40 -15.08 -0.49
N VAL A 134 -0.21 -14.55 -0.16
CA VAL A 134 0.92 -15.38 0.33
C VAL A 134 0.56 -16.07 1.65
N VAL A 135 -0.02 -15.36 2.61
CA VAL A 135 -0.45 -15.91 3.90
C VAL A 135 -1.52 -16.99 3.72
N ARG A 136 -2.50 -16.75 2.84
CA ARG A 136 -3.52 -17.77 2.49
C ARG A 136 -2.91 -19.01 1.84
N ALA A 137 -1.92 -18.83 0.97
CA ALA A 137 -1.17 -19.93 0.37
C ALA A 137 -0.38 -20.70 1.42
N CYS A 138 0.28 -20.02 2.36
CA CYS A 138 0.98 -20.67 3.48
C CYS A 138 0.01 -21.50 4.33
N TYR A 139 -1.15 -20.96 4.69
CA TYR A 139 -2.16 -21.72 5.44
C TYR A 139 -2.59 -23.00 4.72
N ALA A 140 -2.83 -22.92 3.41
CA ALA A 140 -3.31 -24.05 2.62
C ALA A 140 -2.23 -25.12 2.33
N LEU A 141 -0.98 -24.71 2.13
CA LEU A 141 0.08 -25.56 1.60
C LEU A 141 1.17 -25.91 2.64
N ARG A 142 1.43 -25.03 3.57
CA ARG A 142 2.49 -25.11 4.58
C ARG A 142 2.06 -24.41 5.87
N PRO A 143 1.10 -24.98 6.65
CA PRO A 143 0.55 -24.30 7.82
C PRO A 143 1.51 -24.29 9.03
N GLU A 144 2.56 -25.10 9.01
CA GLU A 144 3.50 -25.23 10.12
C GLU A 144 4.37 -23.96 10.27
N GLY A 145 4.66 -23.58 11.50
CA GLY A 145 5.55 -22.46 11.84
C GLY A 145 4.84 -21.10 11.96
N ILE A 146 3.53 -21.06 11.78
CA ILE A 146 2.69 -19.87 12.00
C ILE A 146 1.60 -20.22 13.01
N ASN A 147 1.41 -19.37 14.01
CA ASN A 147 0.30 -19.47 14.95
C ASN A 147 -0.96 -18.87 14.31
N TRP A 148 -1.81 -19.73 13.78
CA TRP A 148 -3.05 -19.32 13.11
C TRP A 148 -4.11 -18.92 14.09
N VAL A 149 -4.79 -17.82 13.80
CA VAL A 149 -5.93 -17.32 14.57
C VAL A 149 -7.22 -17.80 13.92
N PHE A 150 -8.18 -18.24 14.74
CA PHE A 150 -9.48 -18.71 14.28
C PHE A 150 -10.59 -17.85 14.89
N ASP A 151 -11.68 -17.68 14.17
CA ASP A 151 -12.89 -17.05 14.69
C ASP A 151 -13.73 -18.04 15.54
N ASP A 152 -14.86 -17.56 16.07
CA ASP A 152 -15.75 -18.35 16.92
C ASP A 152 -16.42 -19.53 16.19
N GLU A 153 -16.42 -19.50 14.84
CA GLU A 153 -16.92 -20.57 13.98
C GLU A 153 -15.83 -21.57 13.58
N GLY A 154 -14.58 -21.37 14.04
CA GLY A 154 -13.43 -22.22 13.71
C GLY A 154 -12.86 -21.96 12.32
N LYS A 155 -13.17 -20.83 11.69
CA LYS A 155 -12.60 -20.42 10.39
C LYS A 155 -11.30 -19.64 10.61
N PRO A 156 -10.28 -19.82 9.77
CA PRO A 156 -9.03 -19.07 9.90
C PRO A 156 -9.26 -17.58 9.60
N SER A 157 -8.75 -16.74 10.49
CA SER A 157 -8.73 -15.29 10.29
C SER A 157 -7.39 -14.89 9.69
N PHE A 158 -7.43 -14.17 8.57
CA PHE A 158 -6.25 -13.62 7.90
C PHE A 158 -6.12 -12.11 8.12
N ARG A 159 -6.66 -11.58 9.20
CA ARG A 159 -6.49 -10.15 9.57
C ARG A 159 -5.06 -9.95 10.06
N LEU A 160 -4.33 -9.00 9.42
CA LEU A 160 -2.91 -8.75 9.71
C LEU A 160 -2.68 -8.49 11.20
N GLU A 161 -3.50 -7.62 11.80
CA GLU A 161 -3.40 -7.29 13.22
C GLU A 161 -3.47 -8.52 14.14
N LEU A 162 -4.32 -9.48 13.83
CA LEU A 162 -4.46 -10.70 14.64
C LEU A 162 -3.28 -11.65 14.43
N LEU A 163 -2.84 -11.81 13.19
CA LEU A 163 -1.70 -12.67 12.87
C LEU A 163 -0.40 -12.14 13.48
N THR A 164 -0.14 -10.83 13.40
CA THR A 164 1.07 -10.23 13.97
C THR A 164 1.09 -10.25 15.49
N LYS A 165 -0.09 -10.23 16.14
CA LYS A 165 -0.16 -10.39 17.61
C LYS A 165 0.02 -11.82 18.08
N ALA A 166 -0.28 -12.80 17.24
CA ALA A 166 -0.17 -14.22 17.56
C ALA A 166 1.22 -14.82 17.28
N ASN A 167 2.04 -14.11 16.47
CA ASN A 167 3.38 -14.52 16.04
C ASN A 167 4.44 -13.50 16.45
#